data_41b6818e426a3511f447467f5d0e147c
#
_entry.id   41b6818e426a3511f447467f5d0e147c
#
_cell.length_a   1.000
_cell.length_b   1.000
_cell.length_c   1.000
_cell.angle_alpha   90.00
_cell.angle_beta   90.00
_cell.angle_gamma   90.00
#
_symmetry.space_group_name_H-M   'P 1'
#
loop_
_entity.id
_entity.type
_entity.pdbx_description
1 polymer ?
#
loop_
_entity_poly.entity_id
_entity_poly.type
_entity_poly.pdbx_seq_one_letter_code
_entity_poly.pdbx_strand_id
1 'polypeptide(L)'
;MTTKKQEKIKFSKAFWVANTVELFERAAYYGVFIVITLYLSRILGFNDIQAASIAGIFSACLYLLPTFAGALADKIGFRNSMLLAFTLLTCGYLGLAVYPTWLQSAGLVEYSTTTTFTGLLESNLQYGIIPIMALIVCGGA
;
A
#
# COMPACT_ATOMS: atom_id res chain seq x y z
N MET A 1 38.65 -38.27 12.65
CA MET A 1 37.69 -37.41 11.88
C MET A 1 36.27 -37.76 12.36
N THR A 2 35.74 -36.98 13.27
CA THR A 2 34.39 -37.16 13.84
C THR A 2 33.40 -36.41 12.98
N THR A 3 32.61 -37.15 12.20
CA THR A 3 31.53 -36.62 11.37
C THR A 3 30.44 -36.07 12.30
N LYS A 4 30.35 -34.77 12.46
CA LYS A 4 29.22 -34.07 13.14
C LYS A 4 27.95 -34.41 12.37
N LYS A 5 27.10 -35.28 12.95
CA LYS A 5 25.75 -35.57 12.49
C LYS A 5 24.97 -34.22 12.51
N GLN A 6 24.62 -33.70 11.34
CA GLN A 6 23.76 -32.51 11.24
C GLN A 6 22.38 -32.88 11.80
N GLU A 7 22.06 -32.37 12.97
CA GLU A 7 20.70 -32.42 13.50
C GLU A 7 19.75 -31.65 12.54
N LYS A 8 18.79 -32.36 11.98
CA LYS A 8 17.73 -31.76 11.19
C LYS A 8 16.90 -30.85 12.11
N ILE A 9 17.11 -29.57 12.04
CA ILE A 9 16.33 -28.56 12.75
C ILE A 9 14.89 -28.66 12.24
N LYS A 10 13.98 -29.17 13.07
CA LYS A 10 12.54 -29.16 12.79
C LYS A 10 11.98 -27.80 13.16
N PHE A 11 11.61 -27.03 12.17
CA PHE A 11 10.93 -25.75 12.38
C PHE A 11 9.55 -25.98 13.02
N SER A 12 9.17 -25.10 13.96
CA SER A 12 7.87 -25.17 14.64
C SER A 12 6.71 -24.88 13.67
N LYS A 13 5.51 -25.33 14.00
CA LYS A 13 4.31 -25.02 13.20
C LYS A 13 4.08 -23.50 13.10
N ALA A 14 4.39 -22.76 14.17
CA ALA A 14 4.29 -21.31 14.19
C ALA A 14 5.19 -20.64 13.15
N PHE A 15 6.38 -21.17 12.90
CA PHE A 15 7.28 -20.69 11.85
C PHE A 15 6.64 -20.81 10.46
N TRP A 16 6.02 -21.93 10.14
CA TRP A 16 5.37 -22.13 8.85
C TRP A 16 4.15 -21.21 8.67
N VAL A 17 3.35 -21.05 9.73
CA VAL A 17 2.20 -20.14 9.70
C VAL A 17 2.67 -18.71 9.47
N ALA A 18 3.67 -18.24 10.20
CA ALA A 18 4.21 -16.88 10.04
C ALA A 18 4.71 -16.62 8.61
N ASN A 19 5.50 -17.55 8.05
CA ASN A 19 6.00 -17.42 6.67
C ASN A 19 4.88 -17.44 5.63
N THR A 20 3.83 -18.23 5.86
CA THR A 20 2.67 -18.26 4.95
C THR A 20 1.92 -16.93 4.98
N VAL A 21 1.70 -16.37 6.16
CA VAL A 21 1.07 -15.05 6.31
C VAL A 21 1.91 -13.97 5.63
N GLU A 22 3.23 -13.97 5.84
CA GLU A 22 4.14 -13.03 5.20
C GLU A 22 4.13 -13.17 3.67
N LEU A 23 4.06 -14.39 3.14
CA LEU A 23 3.95 -14.64 1.70
C LEU A 23 2.70 -13.97 1.11
N PHE A 24 1.54 -14.15 1.74
CA PHE A 24 0.29 -13.53 1.28
C PHE A 24 0.32 -12.00 1.41
N GLU A 25 0.89 -11.47 2.47
CA GLU A 25 1.07 -10.04 2.65
C GLU A 25 1.95 -9.46 1.54
N ARG A 26 3.08 -10.08 1.25
CA ARG A 26 3.97 -9.66 0.17
C ARG A 26 3.32 -9.77 -1.20
N ALA A 27 2.57 -10.84 -1.45
CA ALA A 27 1.84 -11.02 -2.71
C ALA A 27 0.78 -9.92 -2.89
N ALA A 28 0.03 -9.58 -1.85
CA ALA A 28 -0.93 -8.48 -1.87
C ALA A 28 -0.25 -7.13 -2.13
N TYR A 29 0.86 -6.86 -1.44
CA TYR A 29 1.63 -5.63 -1.63
C TYR A 29 2.12 -5.47 -3.08
N TYR A 30 2.78 -6.50 -3.63
CA TYR A 30 3.26 -6.43 -5.01
C TYR A 30 2.13 -6.35 -6.02
N GLY A 31 1.00 -7.02 -5.76
CA GLY A 31 -0.20 -6.92 -6.59
C GLY A 31 -0.73 -5.48 -6.66
N VAL A 32 -0.86 -4.81 -5.52
CA VAL A 32 -1.27 -3.40 -5.46
C VAL A 32 -0.24 -2.49 -6.14
N PHE A 33 1.05 -2.73 -5.92
CA PHE A 33 2.11 -1.90 -6.48
C PHE A 33 2.15 -1.92 -8.01
N ILE A 34 1.95 -3.09 -8.63
CA ILE A 34 1.87 -3.20 -10.09
C ILE A 34 0.70 -2.39 -10.65
N VAL A 35 -0.44 -2.41 -9.96
CA VAL A 35 -1.66 -1.74 -10.42
C VAL A 35 -1.69 -0.25 -10.07
N ILE A 36 -0.95 0.19 -9.03
CA ILE A 36 -1.05 1.57 -8.54
C ILE A 36 -0.64 2.60 -9.58
N THR A 37 0.37 2.34 -10.37
CA THR A 37 0.83 3.25 -11.43
C THR A 37 -0.24 3.39 -12.52
N LEU A 38 -0.87 2.27 -12.91
CA LEU A 38 -1.99 2.26 -13.84
C LEU A 38 -3.22 2.97 -13.26
N TYR A 39 -3.49 2.78 -11.98
CA TYR A 39 -4.56 3.46 -11.28
C TYR A 39 -4.37 4.99 -11.28
N LEU A 40 -3.16 5.45 -10.98
CA LEU A 40 -2.83 6.88 -10.99
C LEU A 40 -2.93 7.48 -12.39
N SER A 41 -2.41 6.81 -13.41
CA SER A 41 -2.43 7.34 -14.78
C SER A 41 -3.79 7.18 -15.46
N ARG A 42 -4.46 6.03 -15.29
CA ARG A 42 -5.69 5.70 -16.03
C ARG A 42 -6.97 6.14 -15.34
N ILE A 43 -7.01 6.14 -14.01
CA ILE A 43 -8.21 6.50 -13.24
C ILE A 43 -8.14 7.93 -12.75
N LEU A 44 -7.00 8.37 -12.26
CA LEU A 44 -6.82 9.73 -11.71
C LEU A 44 -6.27 10.74 -12.73
N GLY A 45 -5.88 10.29 -13.93
CA GLY A 45 -5.43 11.17 -15.01
C GLY A 45 -4.06 11.83 -14.79
N PHE A 46 -3.20 11.27 -13.93
CA PHE A 46 -1.82 11.73 -13.81
C PHE A 46 -1.03 11.40 -15.09
N ASN A 47 -0.12 12.28 -15.45
CA ASN A 47 0.86 11.97 -16.49
C ASN A 47 1.74 10.79 -16.02
N ASP A 48 2.20 9.96 -16.97
CA ASP A 48 3.00 8.76 -16.68
C ASP A 48 4.25 9.07 -15.82
N ILE A 49 4.89 10.23 -16.04
CA ILE A 49 6.03 10.68 -15.24
C ILE A 49 5.62 11.00 -13.80
N GLN A 50 4.48 11.66 -13.62
CA GLN A 50 3.94 11.99 -12.29
C GLN A 50 3.48 10.74 -11.56
N ALA A 51 2.77 9.84 -12.25
CA ALA A 51 2.33 8.57 -11.69
C ALA A 51 3.52 7.71 -11.24
N ALA A 52 4.57 7.62 -12.06
CA ALA A 52 5.80 6.91 -11.71
C ALA A 52 6.53 7.55 -10.51
N SER A 53 6.57 8.89 -10.45
CA SER A 53 7.18 9.62 -9.32
C SER A 53 6.43 9.40 -8.02
N ILE A 54 5.10 9.47 -8.04
CA ILE A 54 4.24 9.22 -6.87
C ILE A 54 4.40 7.76 -6.40
N ALA A 55 4.35 6.80 -7.32
CA ALA A 55 4.56 5.39 -7.00
C ALA A 55 5.96 5.12 -6.44
N GLY A 56 6.98 5.79 -6.98
CA GLY A 56 8.36 5.70 -6.49
C GLY A 56 8.51 6.23 -5.06
N ILE A 57 7.96 7.41 -4.77
CA ILE A 57 7.95 8.00 -3.43
C ILE A 57 7.17 7.11 -2.46
N PHE A 58 6.01 6.61 -2.86
CA PHE A 58 5.20 5.68 -2.08
C PHE A 58 6.00 4.43 -1.70
N SER A 59 6.70 3.83 -2.67
CA SER A 59 7.55 2.68 -2.43
C SER A 59 8.72 2.99 -1.49
N ALA A 60 9.42 4.11 -1.71
CA ALA A 60 10.51 4.54 -0.86
C ALA A 60 10.07 4.74 0.61
N CYS A 61 8.91 5.36 0.81
CA CYS A 61 8.33 5.53 2.14
C CYS A 61 8.01 4.18 2.81
N LEU A 62 7.43 3.22 2.08
CA LEU A 62 7.14 1.88 2.60
C LEU A 62 8.38 1.10 3.05
N TYR A 63 9.54 1.36 2.45
CA TYR A 63 10.79 0.74 2.90
C TYR A 63 11.46 1.50 4.04
N LEU A 64 11.28 2.81 4.12
CA LEU A 64 11.93 3.65 5.12
C LEU A 64 11.17 3.67 6.46
N LEU A 65 9.84 3.75 6.41
CA LEU A 65 8.99 3.88 7.59
C LEU A 65 9.07 2.73 8.60
N PRO A 66 9.20 1.44 8.21
CA PRO A 66 9.30 0.34 9.17
C PRO A 66 10.41 0.52 10.21
N THR A 67 11.49 1.20 9.84
CA THR A 67 12.60 1.52 10.76
C THR A 67 12.13 2.39 11.93
N PHE A 68 11.22 3.34 11.67
CA PHE A 68 10.65 4.22 12.68
C PHE A 68 9.44 3.61 13.38
N ALA A 69 8.66 2.82 12.65
CA ALA A 69 7.46 2.15 13.16
C ALA A 69 7.80 1.13 14.25
N GLY A 70 8.92 0.40 14.11
CA GLY A 70 9.42 -0.49 15.13
C GLY A 70 9.67 0.22 16.47
N ALA A 71 10.32 1.38 16.45
CA ALA A 71 10.54 2.20 17.65
C ALA A 71 9.24 2.75 18.26
N LEU A 72 8.23 3.00 17.43
CA LEU A 72 6.92 3.43 17.89
C LEU A 72 6.14 2.27 18.52
N ALA A 73 6.22 1.08 17.94
CA ALA A 73 5.59 -0.14 18.44
C ALA A 73 6.09 -0.52 19.84
N ASP A 74 7.38 -0.30 20.12
CA ASP A 74 7.96 -0.51 21.44
C ASP A 74 7.36 0.41 22.53
N LYS A 75 6.93 1.61 22.14
CA LYS A 75 6.29 2.58 23.08
C LYS A 75 4.81 2.34 23.29
N ILE A 76 4.07 2.00 22.24
CA ILE A 76 2.60 1.87 22.27
C ILE A 76 2.18 0.46 22.69
N GLY A 77 3.08 -0.49 22.52
CA GLY A 77 2.83 -1.91 22.73
C GLY A 77 2.36 -2.61 21.46
N PHE A 78 2.84 -3.84 21.27
CA PHE A 78 2.68 -4.63 20.04
C PHE A 78 1.21 -4.79 19.59
N ARG A 79 0.31 -5.08 20.53
CA ARG A 79 -1.12 -5.28 20.23
C ARG A 79 -1.78 -4.03 19.67
N ASN A 80 -1.52 -2.88 20.30
CA ASN A 80 -2.13 -1.61 19.88
C ASN A 80 -1.54 -1.14 18.54
N SER A 81 -0.26 -1.36 18.31
CA SER A 81 0.40 -1.06 17.04
C SER A 81 -0.20 -1.88 15.90
N MET A 82 -0.42 -3.18 16.09
CA MET A 82 -1.09 -4.01 15.08
C MET A 82 -2.51 -3.53 14.77
N LEU A 83 -3.32 -3.22 15.80
CA LEU A 83 -4.67 -2.71 15.58
C LEU A 83 -4.66 -1.39 14.81
N LEU A 84 -3.74 -0.49 15.16
CA LEU A 84 -3.57 0.78 14.47
C LEU A 84 -3.17 0.57 13.01
N ALA A 85 -2.19 -0.30 12.73
CA ALA A 85 -1.75 -0.63 11.39
C ALA A 85 -2.90 -1.16 10.53
N PHE A 86 -3.64 -2.15 11.01
CA PHE A 86 -4.80 -2.71 10.28
C PHE A 86 -5.90 -1.68 10.04
N THR A 87 -6.15 -0.80 11.01
CA THR A 87 -7.14 0.27 10.86
C THR A 87 -6.72 1.25 9.76
N LEU A 88 -5.46 1.69 9.77
CA LEU A 88 -4.91 2.60 8.76
C LEU A 88 -4.93 1.97 7.36
N LEU A 89 -4.52 0.71 7.23
CA LEU A 89 -4.56 -0.03 5.97
C LEU A 89 -5.99 -0.13 5.44
N THR A 90 -6.94 -0.50 6.29
CA THR A 90 -8.35 -0.63 5.90
C THR A 90 -8.90 0.72 5.43
N CYS A 91 -8.68 1.79 6.17
CA CYS A 91 -9.08 3.13 5.79
C CYS A 91 -8.42 3.58 4.47
N GLY A 92 -7.14 3.29 4.30
CA GLY A 92 -6.40 3.63 3.08
C GLY A 92 -6.94 2.91 1.85
N TYR A 93 -7.13 1.60 1.91
CA TYR A 93 -7.68 0.83 0.78
C TYR A 93 -9.14 1.18 0.47
N LEU A 94 -9.97 1.40 1.50
CA LEU A 94 -11.33 1.91 1.28
C LEU A 94 -11.30 3.30 0.65
N GLY A 95 -10.40 4.16 1.07
CA GLY A 95 -10.18 5.47 0.46
C GLY A 95 -9.84 5.35 -1.01
N LEU A 96 -8.91 4.48 -1.40
CA LEU A 96 -8.56 4.24 -2.80
C LEU A 96 -9.77 3.78 -3.64
N ALA A 97 -10.63 2.93 -3.07
CA ALA A 97 -11.80 2.41 -3.78
C ALA A 97 -12.92 3.46 -3.92
N VAL A 98 -13.15 4.23 -2.87
CA VAL A 98 -14.27 5.17 -2.80
C VAL A 98 -13.95 6.52 -3.44
N TYR A 99 -12.69 6.94 -3.43
CA TYR A 99 -12.29 8.29 -3.86
C TYR A 99 -12.71 8.63 -5.30
N PRO A 100 -12.45 7.81 -6.33
CA PRO A 100 -12.88 8.11 -7.69
C PRO A 100 -14.41 8.11 -7.83
N THR A 101 -15.09 7.17 -7.17
CA THR A 101 -16.55 7.09 -7.18
C THR A 101 -17.19 8.32 -6.51
N TRP A 102 -16.59 8.78 -5.43
CA TRP A 102 -17.06 9.97 -4.73
C TRP A 102 -16.90 11.24 -5.59
N LEU A 103 -15.75 11.39 -6.25
CA LEU A 103 -15.50 12.52 -7.18
C LEU A 103 -16.52 12.53 -8.32
N GLN A 104 -16.86 11.35 -8.87
CA GLN A 104 -17.85 11.21 -9.92
C GLN A 104 -19.26 11.56 -9.41
N SER A 105 -19.64 11.07 -8.24
CA SER A 105 -20.97 11.35 -7.65
C SER A 105 -21.15 12.82 -7.27
N ALA A 106 -20.06 13.50 -6.93
CA ALA A 106 -20.06 14.93 -6.65
C ALA A 106 -20.11 15.79 -7.92
N GLY A 107 -20.10 15.20 -9.12
CA GLY A 107 -20.09 15.91 -10.39
C GLY A 107 -18.81 16.70 -10.67
N LEU A 108 -17.73 16.39 -9.93
CA LEU A 108 -16.44 17.07 -10.06
C LEU A 108 -15.61 16.49 -11.20
N VAL A 109 -15.98 15.32 -11.71
CA VAL A 109 -15.29 14.62 -12.78
C VAL A 109 -16.28 13.81 -13.61
N GLU A 110 -16.21 13.95 -14.94
CA GLU A 110 -16.86 13.03 -15.87
C GLU A 110 -15.83 12.01 -16.37
N TYR A 111 -16.14 10.73 -16.19
CA TYR A 111 -15.39 9.67 -16.84
C TYR A 111 -15.83 9.56 -18.30
N SER A 112 -14.97 9.99 -19.21
CA SER A 112 -15.19 9.75 -20.64
C SER A 112 -15.05 8.25 -20.94
N THR A 113 -16.06 7.67 -21.57
CA THR A 113 -16.05 6.28 -22.07
C THR A 113 -15.15 6.09 -23.29
N THR A 114 -14.52 7.13 -23.79
CA THR A 114 -13.58 7.10 -24.89
C THR A 114 -12.17 6.82 -24.38
N THR A 115 -11.38 6.10 -25.17
CA THR A 115 -10.06 5.56 -24.88
C THR A 115 -8.96 6.59 -24.51
N THR A 116 -9.25 7.85 -24.55
CA THR A 116 -8.42 8.96 -24.06
C THR A 116 -9.01 9.50 -22.77
N PHE A 117 -8.48 9.04 -21.68
CA PHE A 117 -8.88 9.47 -20.35
C PHE A 117 -8.33 10.88 -20.10
N THR A 118 -9.19 11.89 -20.17
CA THR A 118 -8.90 13.28 -19.82
C THR A 118 -9.57 13.67 -18.50
N GLY A 119 -9.83 12.68 -17.61
CA GLY A 119 -10.67 12.89 -16.44
C GLY A 119 -10.22 14.06 -15.59
N LEU A 120 -9.33 13.97 -14.69
CA LEU A 120 -9.03 14.90 -13.61
C LEU A 120 -8.03 16.02 -13.93
N LEU A 121 -7.65 16.20 -15.19
CA LEU A 121 -6.51 17.03 -15.60
C LEU A 121 -6.62 18.53 -15.28
N GLU A 122 -7.80 19.06 -15.03
CA GLU A 122 -7.99 20.49 -14.79
C GLU A 122 -8.19 20.89 -13.32
N SER A 123 -8.34 19.91 -12.43
CA SER A 123 -8.56 20.19 -11.01
C SER A 123 -7.47 19.58 -10.15
N ASN A 124 -6.96 20.35 -9.17
CA ASN A 124 -6.03 19.87 -8.15
C ASN A 124 -6.61 18.73 -7.27
N LEU A 125 -7.84 18.28 -7.55
CA LEU A 125 -8.54 17.19 -6.86
C LEU A 125 -7.83 15.85 -6.99
N GLN A 126 -7.12 15.60 -8.10
CA GLN A 126 -6.30 14.40 -8.27
C GLN A 126 -5.28 14.21 -7.14
N TYR A 127 -4.77 15.30 -6.57
CA TYR A 127 -3.80 15.25 -5.48
C TYR A 127 -4.40 14.84 -4.13
N GLY A 128 -5.72 14.82 -3.99
CA GLY A 128 -6.40 14.30 -2.80
C GLY A 128 -6.17 12.80 -2.55
N ILE A 129 -5.61 12.07 -3.52
CA ILE A 129 -5.21 10.69 -3.34
C ILE A 129 -3.96 10.54 -2.47
N ILE A 130 -3.10 11.56 -2.41
CA ILE A 130 -1.82 11.52 -1.68
C ILE A 130 -2.02 11.23 -0.19
N PRO A 131 -2.91 11.93 0.55
CA PRO A 131 -3.16 11.60 1.94
C PRO A 131 -3.75 10.20 2.14
N ILE A 132 -4.54 9.69 1.20
CA ILE A 132 -5.06 8.33 1.24
C ILE A 132 -3.92 7.31 1.09
N MET A 133 -3.01 7.54 0.15
CA MET A 133 -1.82 6.72 -0.01
C MET A 133 -0.91 6.78 1.23
N ALA A 134 -0.80 7.95 1.87
CA ALA A 134 -0.03 8.10 3.11
C ALA A 134 -0.59 7.23 4.25
N LEU A 135 -1.92 7.05 4.35
CA LEU A 135 -2.52 6.13 5.32
C LEU A 135 -2.07 4.68 5.09
N ILE A 136 -1.99 4.24 3.82
CA ILE A 136 -1.51 2.90 3.47
C ILE A 136 -0.05 2.74 3.85
N VAL A 137 0.78 3.75 3.58
CA VAL A 137 2.20 3.74 3.94
C VAL A 137 2.37 3.66 5.46
N CYS A 138 1.63 4.46 6.23
CA CYS A 138 1.69 4.43 7.69
C CYS A 138 1.17 3.13 8.30
N GLY A 139 0.19 2.49 7.65
CA GLY A 139 -0.34 1.20 8.11
C GLY A 139 0.49 -0.01 7.68
N GLY A 140 1.22 0.09 6.56
CA GLY A 140 2.07 -0.97 6.03
C GLY A 140 3.51 -0.96 6.57
N ALA A 141 3.87 0.07 7.34
CA ALA A 141 5.16 0.19 8.00
C ALA A 141 5.15 -0.50 9.37
#